data_cfebe719c65138300f008dcb42ed322c
#
_entry.id   cfebe719c65138300f008dcb42ed322c
#
_cell.length_a   1.000
_cell.length_b   1.000
_cell.length_c   1.000
_cell.angle_alpha   90.00
_cell.angle_beta   90.00
_cell.angle_gamma   90.00
#
_symmetry.space_group_name_H-M   'P 1'
#
loop_
_entity.id
_entity.type
_entity.pdbx_description
1 polymer ?
#
loop_
_entity_poly.entity_id
_entity_poly.type
_entity_poly.pdbx_seq_one_letter_code
_entity_poly.pdbx_strand_id
1 'polypeptide(L)'
;MSPKVSIDAVGKVFGTGAKEFLAIDRIDLDIAANEFVSIVGTSGCGKSTLLNMVGGLSEPTFGDIRIDGQPVTGPGRDRGFVFQGYSLFEWLTVEGNIRFALEKSALSKAEKTELVREFIQSVGLAGFEQAYPRQLSGGMRQRVAIARALVYKPSLLLMDEPFGALDAQTRGMMQELLLKVWDEHKVTVLFVTHDVEEAIFLADRVVVLASRPGRLKRIVPVPLARPRHYDVVTSPEFSDLKRQILADIREETLKVMALDGA
;
A
#
# COMPACT_ATOMS: atom_id res chain seq x y z
N MET A 1 1.37 -10.35 21.58
CA MET A 1 1.30 -8.90 21.33
C MET A 1 0.01 -8.64 20.57
N SER A 2 -0.71 -7.57 20.87
CA SER A 2 -1.89 -7.19 20.07
C SER A 2 -1.47 -6.76 18.66
N PRO A 3 -2.24 -7.09 17.63
CA PRO A 3 -1.96 -6.67 16.26
C PRO A 3 -2.02 -5.14 16.13
N LYS A 4 -1.26 -4.58 15.20
CA LYS A 4 -1.32 -3.16 14.83
C LYS A 4 -2.62 -2.85 14.10
N VAL A 5 -2.98 -3.73 13.15
CA VAL A 5 -4.27 -3.70 12.44
C VAL A 5 -4.95 -5.04 12.65
N SER A 6 -6.20 -5.02 13.09
CA SER A 6 -7.07 -6.20 13.15
C SER A 6 -8.24 -5.99 12.20
N ILE A 7 -8.46 -6.95 11.32
CA ILE A 7 -9.55 -7.02 10.37
C ILE A 7 -10.34 -8.27 10.74
N ASP A 8 -11.55 -8.09 11.31
CA ASP A 8 -12.36 -9.17 11.88
C ASP A 8 -13.63 -9.36 11.07
N ALA A 9 -13.74 -10.49 10.34
CA ALA A 9 -14.88 -10.90 9.52
C ALA A 9 -15.42 -9.79 8.60
N VAL A 10 -14.51 -8.97 8.05
CA VAL A 10 -14.87 -7.76 7.27
C VAL A 10 -15.43 -8.14 5.91
N GLY A 11 -16.56 -7.52 5.57
CA GLY A 11 -17.16 -7.62 4.25
C GLY A 11 -17.76 -6.32 3.73
N LYS A 12 -17.92 -6.28 2.40
CA LYS A 12 -18.44 -5.11 1.69
C LYS A 12 -19.44 -5.51 0.62
N VAL A 13 -20.63 -4.95 0.73
CA VAL A 13 -21.68 -5.00 -0.29
C VAL A 13 -21.80 -3.62 -0.91
N PHE A 14 -21.87 -3.55 -2.23
CA PHE A 14 -22.18 -2.33 -2.99
C PHE A 14 -23.56 -2.47 -3.64
N GLY A 15 -24.18 -1.31 -3.93
CA GLY A 15 -25.52 -1.27 -4.53
C GLY A 15 -26.64 -1.40 -3.52
N THR A 16 -27.88 -1.48 -4.00
CA THR A 16 -29.10 -1.63 -3.20
C THR A 16 -30.11 -2.53 -3.89
N GLY A 17 -30.83 -3.37 -3.13
CA GLY A 17 -31.90 -4.24 -3.66
C GLY A 17 -31.39 -5.23 -4.70
N ALA A 18 -32.05 -5.31 -5.86
CA ALA A 18 -31.70 -6.27 -6.94
C ALA A 18 -30.34 -6.04 -7.61
N LYS A 19 -29.65 -4.93 -7.30
CA LYS A 19 -28.32 -4.60 -7.81
C LYS A 19 -27.23 -4.73 -6.74
N GLU A 20 -27.51 -5.42 -5.65
CA GLU A 20 -26.51 -5.71 -4.62
C GLU A 20 -25.41 -6.61 -5.17
N PHE A 21 -24.17 -6.23 -4.87
CA PHE A 21 -22.97 -6.97 -5.25
C PHE A 21 -22.06 -7.12 -4.03
N LEU A 22 -21.82 -8.36 -3.62
CA LEU A 22 -20.89 -8.70 -2.55
C LEU A 22 -19.47 -8.63 -3.10
N ALA A 23 -18.78 -7.53 -2.80
CA ALA A 23 -17.41 -7.29 -3.27
C ALA A 23 -16.37 -8.02 -2.42
N ILE A 24 -16.55 -8.03 -1.10
CA ILE A 24 -15.68 -8.70 -0.12
C ILE A 24 -16.58 -9.49 0.84
N ASP A 25 -16.19 -10.74 1.11
CA ASP A 25 -16.89 -11.65 2.02
C ASP A 25 -15.93 -12.22 3.08
N ARG A 26 -16.09 -11.75 4.30
CA ARG A 26 -15.42 -12.23 5.51
C ARG A 26 -13.90 -12.36 5.38
N ILE A 27 -13.20 -11.25 5.38
CA ILE A 27 -11.75 -11.23 5.49
C ILE A 27 -11.37 -11.12 6.97
N ASP A 28 -10.53 -12.05 7.42
CA ASP A 28 -9.88 -12.05 8.72
C ASP A 28 -8.36 -11.90 8.50
N LEU A 29 -7.76 -10.81 9.02
CA LEU A 29 -6.34 -10.54 8.84
C LEU A 29 -5.81 -9.67 9.98
N ASP A 30 -4.80 -10.19 10.68
CA ASP A 30 -4.01 -9.42 11.63
C ASP A 30 -2.67 -8.99 11.02
N ILE A 31 -2.29 -7.74 11.25
CA ILE A 31 -1.00 -7.18 10.83
C ILE A 31 -0.25 -6.73 12.07
N ALA A 32 0.98 -7.20 12.23
CA ALA A 32 1.83 -6.84 13.36
C ALA A 32 2.40 -5.41 13.21
N ALA A 33 2.84 -4.82 14.32
CA ALA A 33 3.54 -3.53 14.25
C ALA A 33 4.86 -3.67 13.46
N ASN A 34 5.15 -2.69 12.63
CA ASN A 34 6.32 -2.61 11.74
C ASN A 34 6.39 -3.74 10.69
N GLU A 35 5.31 -4.46 10.47
CA GLU A 35 5.24 -5.48 9.43
C GLU A 35 4.92 -4.85 8.07
N PHE A 36 5.53 -5.39 7.02
CA PHE A 36 5.19 -5.06 5.63
C PHE A 36 4.35 -6.19 5.03
N VAL A 37 3.06 -5.94 4.83
CA VAL A 37 2.12 -6.91 4.25
C VAL A 37 1.73 -6.46 2.85
N SER A 38 1.92 -7.32 1.85
CA SER A 38 1.42 -7.10 0.49
C SER A 38 0.16 -7.90 0.21
N ILE A 39 -0.81 -7.29 -0.49
CA ILE A 39 -2.03 -7.94 -0.95
C ILE A 39 -1.97 -8.07 -2.47
N VAL A 40 -2.12 -9.30 -2.96
CA VAL A 40 -2.18 -9.62 -4.39
C VAL A 40 -3.47 -10.36 -4.73
N GLY A 41 -3.83 -10.35 -6.00
CA GLY A 41 -5.00 -11.05 -6.52
C GLY A 41 -5.42 -10.50 -7.87
N THR A 42 -6.38 -11.15 -8.52
CA THR A 42 -6.88 -10.75 -9.84
C THR A 42 -7.53 -9.37 -9.81
N SER A 43 -7.69 -8.74 -10.97
CA SER A 43 -8.43 -7.47 -11.07
C SER A 43 -9.86 -7.65 -10.54
N GLY A 44 -10.33 -6.68 -9.76
CA GLY A 44 -11.68 -6.68 -9.19
C GLY A 44 -11.89 -7.62 -7.98
N CYS A 45 -10.84 -8.25 -7.42
CA CYS A 45 -10.99 -9.09 -6.21
C CYS A 45 -11.14 -8.31 -4.89
N GLY A 46 -11.22 -6.97 -4.93
CA GLY A 46 -11.50 -6.16 -3.74
C GLY A 46 -10.28 -5.59 -3.02
N LYS A 47 -9.05 -5.67 -3.56
CA LYS A 47 -7.80 -5.16 -2.93
C LYS A 47 -7.92 -3.69 -2.50
N SER A 48 -8.22 -2.80 -3.45
CA SER A 48 -8.38 -1.36 -3.16
C SER A 48 -9.58 -1.09 -2.26
N THR A 49 -10.64 -1.90 -2.34
CA THR A 49 -11.80 -1.79 -1.43
C THR A 49 -11.39 -2.09 0.00
N LEU A 50 -10.64 -3.18 0.24
CA LEU A 50 -10.12 -3.51 1.55
C LEU A 50 -9.17 -2.43 2.07
N LEU A 51 -8.25 -1.95 1.23
CA LEU A 51 -7.33 -0.88 1.58
C LEU A 51 -8.07 0.41 1.97
N ASN A 52 -9.12 0.77 1.22
CA ASN A 52 -9.95 1.95 1.52
C ASN A 52 -10.72 1.79 2.84
N MET A 53 -11.18 0.59 3.18
CA MET A 53 -11.83 0.34 4.46
C MET A 53 -10.84 0.48 5.62
N VAL A 54 -9.63 -0.08 5.50
CA VAL A 54 -8.56 0.12 6.50
C VAL A 54 -8.17 1.59 6.61
N GLY A 55 -8.18 2.32 5.50
CA GLY A 55 -7.94 3.77 5.45
C GLY A 55 -9.05 4.63 6.08
N GLY A 56 -10.22 4.05 6.33
CA GLY A 56 -11.41 4.78 6.78
C GLY A 56 -12.05 5.65 5.69
N LEU A 57 -11.71 5.39 4.42
CA LEU A 57 -12.31 6.06 3.25
C LEU A 57 -13.63 5.41 2.81
N SER A 58 -13.89 4.20 3.29
CA SER A 58 -15.14 3.46 3.09
C SER A 58 -15.42 2.63 4.33
N GLU A 59 -16.67 2.55 4.75
CA GLU A 59 -17.07 1.71 5.87
C GLU A 59 -17.30 0.26 5.42
N PRO A 60 -16.94 -0.76 6.21
CA PRO A 60 -17.38 -2.13 5.97
C PRO A 60 -18.90 -2.24 6.09
N THR A 61 -19.52 -3.17 5.36
CA THR A 61 -20.96 -3.47 5.52
C THR A 61 -21.19 -4.36 6.74
N PHE A 62 -20.23 -5.23 7.04
CA PHE A 62 -20.22 -6.07 8.25
C PHE A 62 -18.77 -6.35 8.67
N GLY A 63 -18.59 -6.77 9.92
CA GLY A 63 -17.29 -6.96 10.54
C GLY A 63 -16.67 -5.63 11.01
N ASP A 64 -15.51 -5.71 11.63
CA ASP A 64 -14.83 -4.60 12.28
C ASP A 64 -13.38 -4.47 11.83
N ILE A 65 -12.89 -3.22 11.72
CA ILE A 65 -11.47 -2.91 11.51
C ILE A 65 -11.00 -2.08 12.69
N ARG A 66 -9.87 -2.48 13.28
CA ARG A 66 -9.25 -1.78 14.40
C ARG A 66 -7.80 -1.48 14.09
N ILE A 67 -7.33 -0.30 14.52
CA ILE A 67 -5.92 0.10 14.47
C ILE A 67 -5.52 0.45 15.91
N ASP A 68 -4.46 -0.17 16.43
CA ASP A 68 -4.05 -0.06 17.84
C ASP A 68 -5.21 -0.36 18.80
N GLY A 69 -6.08 -1.33 18.46
CA GLY A 69 -7.26 -1.70 19.23
C GLY A 69 -8.44 -0.72 19.13
N GLN A 70 -8.29 0.43 18.44
CA GLN A 70 -9.35 1.42 18.26
C GLN A 70 -10.10 1.18 16.95
N PRO A 71 -11.44 1.25 16.92
CA PRO A 71 -12.22 1.07 15.71
C PRO A 71 -11.93 2.18 14.68
N VAL A 72 -11.89 1.80 13.41
CA VAL A 72 -11.75 2.74 12.29
C VAL A 72 -13.12 3.34 11.97
N THR A 73 -13.32 4.61 12.30
CA THR A 73 -14.57 5.35 12.08
C THR A 73 -14.48 6.40 10.97
N GLY A 74 -13.33 6.51 10.32
CA GLY A 74 -13.07 7.49 9.26
C GLY A 74 -11.57 7.68 9.00
N PRO A 75 -11.19 8.60 8.09
CA PRO A 75 -9.79 8.94 7.84
C PRO A 75 -9.10 9.46 9.10
N GLY A 76 -7.85 9.02 9.33
CA GLY A 76 -7.07 9.39 10.51
C GLY A 76 -5.66 9.86 10.16
N ARG A 77 -5.04 10.62 11.10
CA ARG A 77 -3.63 11.06 10.96
C ARG A 77 -2.63 9.98 11.39
N ASP A 78 -3.11 8.91 11.97
CA ASP A 78 -2.36 7.71 12.34
C ASP A 78 -1.94 6.89 11.12
N ARG A 79 -2.54 7.18 9.94
CA ARG A 79 -2.31 6.45 8.70
C ARG A 79 -2.03 7.36 7.51
N GLY A 80 -0.95 7.03 6.74
CA GLY A 80 -0.60 7.65 5.47
C GLY A 80 -1.22 6.90 4.31
N PHE A 81 -1.61 7.60 3.25
CA PHE A 81 -2.16 6.96 2.04
C PHE A 81 -1.40 7.40 0.79
N VAL A 82 -0.97 6.44 -0.01
CA VAL A 82 -0.39 6.64 -1.35
C VAL A 82 -1.31 6.00 -2.36
N PHE A 83 -1.98 6.82 -3.16
CA PHE A 83 -2.93 6.39 -4.18
C PHE A 83 -2.23 6.03 -5.49
N GLN A 84 -2.86 5.21 -6.31
CA GLN A 84 -2.40 4.79 -7.63
C GLN A 84 -2.05 5.96 -8.55
N GLY A 85 -2.76 7.08 -8.47
CA GLY A 85 -2.62 8.26 -9.33
C GLY A 85 -1.79 9.40 -8.72
N TYR A 86 -0.77 9.14 -7.88
CA TYR A 86 0.08 10.11 -7.15
C TYR A 86 -0.69 11.13 -6.31
N SER A 87 -1.84 11.61 -6.74
CA SER A 87 -2.74 12.58 -6.10
C SER A 87 -2.02 13.84 -5.59
N LEU A 88 -1.02 14.33 -6.36
CA LEU A 88 -0.30 15.54 -6.03
C LEU A 88 -1.14 16.77 -6.36
N PHE A 89 -0.98 17.83 -5.58
CA PHE A 89 -1.55 19.13 -5.87
C PHE A 89 -0.72 19.80 -6.98
N GLU A 90 -1.29 19.91 -8.18
CA GLU A 90 -0.58 20.42 -9.37
C GLU A 90 -0.14 21.89 -9.24
N TRP A 91 -0.81 22.64 -8.37
CA TRP A 91 -0.51 24.06 -8.07
C TRP A 91 0.52 24.26 -6.94
N LEU A 92 0.98 23.17 -6.30
CA LEU A 92 2.00 23.21 -5.27
C LEU A 92 3.31 22.64 -5.82
N THR A 93 4.44 23.17 -5.36
CA THR A 93 5.77 22.63 -5.61
C THR A 93 5.98 21.30 -4.86
N VAL A 94 7.12 20.64 -5.06
CA VAL A 94 7.54 19.47 -4.27
C VAL A 94 7.48 19.79 -2.78
N GLU A 95 8.17 20.88 -2.37
CA GLU A 95 8.15 21.33 -0.98
C GLU A 95 6.73 21.64 -0.49
N GLY A 96 5.93 22.33 -1.31
CA GLY A 96 4.55 22.67 -0.99
C GLY A 96 3.67 21.44 -0.79
N ASN A 97 3.78 20.41 -1.64
CA ASN A 97 3.05 19.16 -1.52
C ASN A 97 3.37 18.42 -0.21
N ILE A 98 4.65 18.33 0.16
CA ILE A 98 5.06 17.65 1.39
C ILE A 98 4.65 18.48 2.62
N ARG A 99 4.87 19.79 2.60
CA ARG A 99 4.52 20.74 3.67
C ARG A 99 3.02 20.73 3.97
N PHE A 100 2.16 20.57 2.96
CA PHE A 100 0.71 20.52 3.11
C PHE A 100 0.27 19.46 4.12
N ALA A 101 0.92 18.31 4.15
CA ALA A 101 0.59 17.24 5.10
C ALA A 101 0.85 17.65 6.57
N LEU A 102 1.66 18.69 6.80
CA LEU A 102 1.98 19.21 8.14
C LEU A 102 1.15 20.43 8.55
N GLU A 103 0.22 20.92 7.71
CA GLU A 103 -0.54 22.15 8.01
C GLU A 103 -1.23 22.11 9.37
N LYS A 104 -1.89 21.00 9.67
CA LYS A 104 -2.62 20.80 10.94
C LYS A 104 -1.75 20.23 12.08
N SER A 105 -0.42 20.15 11.91
CA SER A 105 0.49 19.71 12.99
C SER A 105 0.76 20.86 13.96
N ALA A 106 1.05 20.51 15.23
CA ALA A 106 1.44 21.49 16.25
C ALA A 106 2.89 22.01 16.10
N LEU A 107 3.64 21.51 15.11
CA LEU A 107 5.03 21.90 14.85
C LEU A 107 5.15 23.39 14.50
N SER A 108 6.20 24.04 14.96
CA SER A 108 6.55 25.40 14.56
C SER A 108 6.93 25.48 13.06
N LYS A 109 6.95 26.69 12.51
CA LYS A 109 7.34 26.90 11.10
C LYS A 109 8.77 26.40 10.82
N ALA A 110 9.69 26.55 11.76
CA ALA A 110 11.09 26.08 11.62
C ALA A 110 11.15 24.55 11.60
N GLU A 111 10.48 23.87 12.54
CA GLU A 111 10.42 22.40 12.58
C GLU A 111 9.78 21.82 11.33
N LYS A 112 8.68 22.42 10.83
CA LYS A 112 8.05 22.00 9.56
C LYS A 112 9.04 22.13 8.39
N THR A 113 9.81 23.22 8.32
CA THR A 113 10.76 23.44 7.24
C THR A 113 11.89 22.42 7.29
N GLU A 114 12.42 22.14 8.47
CA GLU A 114 13.47 21.14 8.64
C GLU A 114 12.99 19.73 8.29
N LEU A 115 11.83 19.35 8.78
CA LEU A 115 11.26 18.02 8.50
C LEU A 115 10.96 17.83 7.01
N VAL A 116 10.42 18.83 6.33
CA VAL A 116 10.19 18.78 4.88
C VAL A 116 11.49 18.62 4.12
N ARG A 117 12.56 19.34 4.52
CA ARG A 117 13.89 19.22 3.91
C ARG A 117 14.47 17.83 4.10
N GLU A 118 14.35 17.26 5.31
CA GLU A 118 14.79 15.91 5.63
C GLU A 118 14.11 14.87 4.71
N PHE A 119 12.78 14.94 4.55
CA PHE A 119 12.05 14.02 3.69
C PHE A 119 12.36 14.22 2.20
N ILE A 120 12.57 15.42 1.73
CA ILE A 120 13.01 15.67 0.35
C ILE A 120 14.37 15.00 0.08
N GLN A 121 15.30 15.10 1.03
CA GLN A 121 16.61 14.45 0.93
C GLN A 121 16.50 12.93 0.98
N SER A 122 15.72 12.36 1.91
CA SER A 122 15.57 10.91 2.09
C SER A 122 14.99 10.21 0.84
N VAL A 123 14.10 10.91 0.10
CA VAL A 123 13.56 10.38 -1.17
C VAL A 123 14.39 10.80 -2.40
N GLY A 124 15.55 11.45 -2.22
CA GLY A 124 16.46 11.81 -3.31
C GLY A 124 15.91 12.87 -4.27
N LEU A 125 15.20 13.87 -3.73
CA LEU A 125 14.64 15.00 -4.49
C LEU A 125 15.32 16.35 -4.18
N ALA A 126 16.52 16.33 -3.58
CA ALA A 126 17.31 17.53 -3.35
C ALA A 126 17.58 18.26 -4.68
N GLY A 127 17.37 19.59 -4.70
CA GLY A 127 17.47 20.42 -5.89
C GLY A 127 16.16 20.55 -6.70
N PHE A 128 15.08 19.81 -6.33
CA PHE A 128 13.77 19.88 -6.97
C PHE A 128 12.68 20.48 -6.08
N GLU A 129 13.05 21.13 -4.98
CA GLU A 129 12.13 21.66 -3.96
C GLU A 129 11.06 22.57 -4.55
N GLN A 130 11.45 23.40 -5.54
CA GLN A 130 10.59 24.38 -6.18
C GLN A 130 9.96 23.92 -7.49
N ALA A 131 10.22 22.65 -7.91
CA ALA A 131 9.60 22.09 -9.10
C ALA A 131 8.13 21.74 -8.86
N TYR A 132 7.30 21.95 -9.87
CA TYR A 132 5.88 21.56 -9.87
C TYR A 132 5.71 20.13 -10.40
N PRO A 133 4.62 19.40 -10.06
CA PRO A 133 4.39 18.01 -10.50
C PRO A 133 4.54 17.80 -12.01
N ARG A 134 4.07 18.73 -12.83
CA ARG A 134 4.20 18.70 -14.31
C ARG A 134 5.65 18.71 -14.83
N GLN A 135 6.60 19.12 -14.01
CA GLN A 135 8.03 19.21 -14.35
C GLN A 135 8.80 17.95 -13.92
N LEU A 136 8.13 17.01 -13.25
CA LEU A 136 8.73 15.82 -12.66
C LEU A 136 8.44 14.57 -13.51
N SER A 137 9.39 13.62 -13.51
CA SER A 137 9.16 12.28 -14.04
C SER A 137 8.12 11.50 -13.19
N GLY A 138 7.60 10.40 -13.70
CA GLY A 138 6.66 9.53 -12.94
C GLY A 138 7.27 9.07 -11.61
N GLY A 139 8.51 8.59 -11.63
CA GLY A 139 9.21 8.16 -10.41
C GLY A 139 9.43 9.32 -9.42
N MET A 140 9.74 10.54 -9.89
CA MET A 140 9.86 11.70 -9.02
C MET A 140 8.54 12.09 -8.38
N ARG A 141 7.43 12.07 -9.13
CA ARG A 141 6.08 12.29 -8.57
C ARG A 141 5.75 11.26 -7.49
N GLN A 142 6.11 9.99 -7.73
CA GLN A 142 5.92 8.94 -6.74
C GLN A 142 6.71 9.20 -5.45
N ARG A 143 7.97 9.63 -5.55
CA ARG A 143 8.81 10.01 -4.40
C ARG A 143 8.17 11.14 -3.59
N VAL A 144 7.60 12.15 -4.26
CA VAL A 144 6.85 13.23 -3.57
C VAL A 144 5.62 12.67 -2.84
N ALA A 145 4.86 11.77 -3.47
CA ALA A 145 3.68 11.17 -2.84
C ALA A 145 4.03 10.34 -1.59
N ILE A 146 5.11 9.55 -1.65
CA ILE A 146 5.64 8.77 -0.52
C ILE A 146 6.11 9.72 0.60
N ALA A 147 6.92 10.74 0.29
CA ALA A 147 7.40 11.72 1.27
C ALA A 147 6.24 12.45 1.95
N ARG A 148 5.23 12.88 1.17
CA ARG A 148 4.02 13.50 1.70
C ARG A 148 3.23 12.60 2.65
N ALA A 149 3.15 11.30 2.33
CA ALA A 149 2.44 10.34 3.16
C ALA A 149 3.19 9.98 4.45
N LEU A 150 4.51 10.17 4.50
CA LEU A 150 5.36 9.80 5.64
C LEU A 150 5.77 10.99 6.51
N VAL A 151 5.78 12.23 6.00
CA VAL A 151 6.34 13.40 6.70
C VAL A 151 5.70 13.69 8.05
N TYR A 152 4.44 13.34 8.25
CA TYR A 152 3.76 13.47 9.56
C TYR A 152 3.89 12.23 10.45
N LYS A 153 4.79 11.29 10.08
CA LYS A 153 5.16 10.08 10.82
C LYS A 153 3.94 9.22 11.20
N PRO A 154 3.14 8.77 10.22
CA PRO A 154 2.01 7.89 10.50
C PRO A 154 2.51 6.55 11.05
N SER A 155 1.67 5.86 11.82
CA SER A 155 2.00 4.53 12.34
C SER A 155 1.63 3.40 11.36
N LEU A 156 0.82 3.72 10.32
CA LEU A 156 0.40 2.82 9.25
C LEU A 156 0.50 3.53 7.90
N LEU A 157 1.09 2.89 6.91
CA LEU A 157 1.17 3.35 5.52
C LEU A 157 0.35 2.43 4.62
N LEU A 158 -0.61 3.00 3.92
CA LEU A 158 -1.50 2.32 2.97
C LEU A 158 -1.10 2.71 1.55
N MET A 159 -0.83 1.73 0.68
CA MET A 159 -0.36 1.99 -0.67
C MET A 159 -1.18 1.19 -1.69
N ASP A 160 -1.81 1.88 -2.64
CA ASP A 160 -2.63 1.28 -3.69
C ASP A 160 -1.91 1.34 -5.03
N GLU A 161 -1.34 0.23 -5.48
CA GLU A 161 -0.60 0.05 -6.74
C GLU A 161 0.37 1.20 -7.05
N PRO A 162 1.23 1.61 -6.09
CA PRO A 162 1.98 2.87 -6.20
C PRO A 162 2.97 2.90 -7.37
N PHE A 163 3.41 1.75 -7.86
CA PHE A 163 4.43 1.66 -8.91
C PHE A 163 3.89 1.19 -10.26
N GLY A 164 2.57 1.01 -10.39
CA GLY A 164 1.93 0.47 -11.59
C GLY A 164 2.16 1.30 -12.87
N ALA A 165 2.36 2.61 -12.75
CA ALA A 165 2.61 3.51 -13.89
C ALA A 165 4.10 3.69 -14.23
N LEU A 166 5.03 3.01 -13.54
CA LEU A 166 6.46 3.14 -13.75
C LEU A 166 7.00 2.07 -14.71
N ASP A 167 8.01 2.45 -15.50
CA ASP A 167 8.81 1.49 -16.25
C ASP A 167 9.60 0.55 -15.31
N ALA A 168 10.04 -0.60 -15.81
CA ALA A 168 10.64 -1.65 -14.99
C ALA A 168 11.90 -1.18 -14.24
N GLN A 169 12.77 -0.38 -14.86
CA GLN A 169 14.00 0.09 -14.23
C GLN A 169 13.71 1.10 -13.11
N THR A 170 12.84 2.08 -13.38
CA THR A 170 12.40 3.06 -12.38
C THR A 170 11.69 2.37 -11.23
N ARG A 171 10.87 1.35 -11.51
CA ARG A 171 10.14 0.57 -10.49
C ARG A 171 11.09 -0.11 -9.52
N GLY A 172 12.12 -0.83 -9.99
CA GLY A 172 13.11 -1.48 -9.12
C GLY A 172 13.82 -0.48 -8.19
N MET A 173 14.28 0.66 -8.73
CA MET A 173 14.87 1.72 -7.92
C MET A 173 13.90 2.29 -6.87
N MET A 174 12.61 2.39 -7.20
CA MET A 174 11.59 2.89 -6.26
C MET A 174 11.27 1.89 -5.16
N GLN A 175 11.29 0.60 -5.46
CA GLN A 175 11.11 -0.47 -4.48
C GLN A 175 12.27 -0.48 -3.46
N GLU A 176 13.51 -0.39 -3.91
CA GLU A 176 14.68 -0.28 -3.02
C GLU A 176 14.61 0.98 -2.15
N LEU A 177 14.25 2.13 -2.74
CA LEU A 177 14.04 3.36 -1.99
C LEU A 177 12.96 3.21 -0.92
N LEU A 178 11.83 2.58 -1.27
CA LEU A 178 10.74 2.34 -0.31
C LEU A 178 11.21 1.47 0.85
N LEU A 179 11.96 0.38 0.59
CA LEU A 179 12.50 -0.47 1.65
C LEU A 179 13.47 0.29 2.55
N LYS A 180 14.35 1.14 2.00
CA LYS A 180 15.25 1.98 2.78
C LYS A 180 14.47 2.93 3.69
N VAL A 181 13.52 3.68 3.14
CA VAL A 181 12.68 4.62 3.91
C VAL A 181 11.84 3.89 4.95
N TRP A 182 11.30 2.71 4.62
CA TRP A 182 10.57 1.86 5.55
C TRP A 182 11.44 1.38 6.72
N ASP A 183 12.67 0.96 6.45
CA ASP A 183 13.61 0.51 7.48
C ASP A 183 14.02 1.65 8.43
N GLU A 184 14.19 2.86 7.90
CA GLU A 184 14.50 4.06 8.67
C GLU A 184 13.34 4.50 9.59
N HIS A 185 12.09 4.39 9.13
CA HIS A 185 10.92 4.91 9.84
C HIS A 185 10.13 3.85 10.63
N LYS A 186 10.37 2.55 10.38
CA LYS A 186 9.70 1.43 11.07
C LYS A 186 8.17 1.56 11.11
N VAL A 187 7.57 1.92 9.97
CA VAL A 187 6.12 2.06 9.81
C VAL A 187 5.50 0.71 9.42
N THR A 188 4.29 0.41 9.92
CA THR A 188 3.52 -0.74 9.42
C THR A 188 3.02 -0.43 8.00
N VAL A 189 3.11 -1.38 7.07
CA VAL A 189 2.71 -1.15 5.66
C VAL A 189 1.68 -2.17 5.22
N LEU A 190 0.60 -1.70 4.62
CA LEU A 190 -0.33 -2.49 3.83
C LEU A 190 -0.27 -2.03 2.37
N PHE A 191 0.24 -2.90 1.52
CA PHE A 191 0.60 -2.61 0.14
C PHE A 191 -0.24 -3.44 -0.83
N VAL A 192 -0.95 -2.79 -1.72
CA VAL A 192 -1.74 -3.45 -2.77
C VAL A 192 -0.99 -3.39 -4.08
N THR A 193 -0.86 -4.53 -4.75
CA THR A 193 -0.29 -4.62 -6.10
C THR A 193 -0.89 -5.80 -6.87
N HIS A 194 -0.78 -5.75 -8.19
CA HIS A 194 -1.02 -6.89 -9.07
C HIS A 194 0.28 -7.61 -9.50
N ASP A 195 1.44 -7.06 -9.13
CA ASP A 195 2.75 -7.61 -9.45
C ASP A 195 3.26 -8.51 -8.31
N VAL A 196 3.40 -9.82 -8.61
CA VAL A 196 3.83 -10.82 -7.62
C VAL A 196 5.29 -10.65 -7.22
N GLU A 197 6.16 -10.24 -8.15
CA GLU A 197 7.58 -10.00 -7.84
C GLU A 197 7.72 -8.83 -6.86
N GLU A 198 6.98 -7.75 -7.12
CA GLU A 198 6.93 -6.60 -6.23
C GLU A 198 6.44 -6.99 -4.82
N ALA A 199 5.36 -7.76 -4.75
CA ALA A 199 4.81 -8.21 -3.48
C ALA A 199 5.82 -9.02 -2.65
N ILE A 200 6.54 -9.96 -3.29
CA ILE A 200 7.56 -10.79 -2.62
C ILE A 200 8.78 -9.94 -2.24
N PHE A 201 9.23 -9.06 -3.15
CA PHE A 201 10.41 -8.24 -2.90
C PHE A 201 10.25 -7.32 -1.68
N LEU A 202 9.05 -6.76 -1.49
CA LEU A 202 8.79 -5.78 -0.44
C LEU A 202 8.33 -6.40 0.88
N ALA A 203 7.48 -7.43 0.87
CA ALA A 203 6.71 -7.83 2.04
C ALA A 203 7.40 -8.87 2.94
N ASP A 204 6.97 -8.91 4.19
CA ASP A 204 7.24 -10.00 5.14
C ASP A 204 6.21 -11.12 4.98
N ARG A 205 4.97 -10.77 4.55
CA ARG A 205 3.92 -11.71 4.15
C ARG A 205 3.19 -11.20 2.90
N VAL A 206 2.85 -12.14 2.02
CA VAL A 206 1.96 -11.88 0.88
C VAL A 206 0.60 -12.51 1.14
N VAL A 207 -0.45 -11.70 1.11
CA VAL A 207 -1.85 -12.11 1.22
C VAL A 207 -2.42 -12.27 -0.18
N VAL A 208 -2.84 -13.47 -0.54
CA VAL A 208 -3.50 -13.76 -1.82
C VAL A 208 -5.00 -13.70 -1.62
N LEU A 209 -5.69 -12.87 -2.38
CA LEU A 209 -7.14 -12.80 -2.39
C LEU A 209 -7.75 -13.62 -3.53
N ALA A 210 -8.78 -14.39 -3.21
CA ALA A 210 -9.70 -14.98 -4.16
C ALA A 210 -10.66 -13.92 -4.70
N SER A 211 -11.37 -14.23 -5.78
CA SER A 211 -12.28 -13.32 -6.48
C SER A 211 -13.73 -13.78 -6.45
N ARG A 212 -14.63 -12.78 -6.48
CA ARG A 212 -16.08 -12.90 -6.71
C ARG A 212 -16.80 -13.87 -5.76
N PRO A 213 -16.94 -13.51 -4.50
CA PRO A 213 -16.47 -12.29 -3.83
C PRO A 213 -15.01 -12.39 -3.39
N GLY A 214 -14.39 -11.23 -3.08
CA GLY A 214 -13.07 -11.18 -2.49
C GLY A 214 -13.02 -11.89 -1.15
N ARG A 215 -12.12 -12.86 -1.01
CA ARG A 215 -11.89 -13.62 0.23
C ARG A 215 -10.41 -13.85 0.43
N LEU A 216 -9.98 -14.05 1.65
CA LEU A 216 -8.63 -14.50 1.92
C LEU A 216 -8.47 -15.94 1.39
N LYS A 217 -7.57 -16.13 0.39
CA LYS A 217 -7.23 -17.47 -0.13
C LYS A 217 -6.05 -18.07 0.61
N ARG A 218 -4.97 -17.31 0.75
CA ARG A 218 -3.74 -17.77 1.40
C ARG A 218 -2.93 -16.61 1.95
N ILE A 219 -2.20 -16.86 3.02
CA ILE A 219 -1.12 -16.01 3.52
C ILE A 219 0.19 -16.75 3.31
N VAL A 220 1.11 -16.14 2.55
CA VAL A 220 2.41 -16.71 2.22
C VAL A 220 3.48 -15.92 2.98
N PRO A 221 4.18 -16.52 3.97
CA PRO A 221 5.35 -15.91 4.60
C PRO A 221 6.47 -15.73 3.57
N VAL A 222 7.22 -14.63 3.69
CA VAL A 222 8.38 -14.33 2.83
C VAL A 222 9.64 -14.32 3.70
N PRO A 223 10.28 -15.48 3.92
CA PRO A 223 11.43 -15.63 4.81
C PRO A 223 12.75 -15.19 4.16
N LEU A 224 12.70 -14.20 3.26
CA LEU A 224 13.88 -13.62 2.64
C LEU A 224 14.52 -12.61 3.59
N ALA A 225 15.83 -12.69 3.76
CA ALA A 225 16.59 -11.81 4.65
C ALA A 225 16.46 -10.33 4.26
N ARG A 226 16.59 -9.43 5.24
CA ARG A 226 16.70 -7.98 5.04
C ARG A 226 18.11 -7.51 5.46
N PRO A 227 18.69 -6.44 4.87
CA PRO A 227 18.13 -5.67 3.76
C PRO A 227 18.08 -6.47 2.45
N ARG A 228 17.07 -6.22 1.62
CA ARG A 228 16.91 -6.87 0.31
C ARG A 228 17.47 -5.96 -0.77
N HIS A 229 18.33 -6.53 -1.62
CA HIS A 229 18.81 -5.93 -2.86
C HIS A 229 18.14 -6.63 -4.04
N TYR A 230 18.08 -5.96 -5.19
CA TYR A 230 17.32 -6.45 -6.33
C TYR A 230 17.81 -7.79 -6.89
N ASP A 231 19.05 -8.18 -6.61
CA ASP A 231 19.62 -9.48 -6.95
C ASP A 231 18.88 -10.68 -6.31
N VAL A 232 18.21 -10.48 -5.17
CA VAL A 232 17.41 -11.52 -4.52
C VAL A 232 16.31 -12.07 -5.43
N VAL A 233 15.86 -11.30 -6.43
CA VAL A 233 14.79 -11.68 -7.37
C VAL A 233 15.20 -12.91 -8.21
N THR A 234 16.51 -13.14 -8.38
CA THR A 234 17.05 -14.28 -9.11
C THR A 234 17.31 -15.51 -8.25
N SER A 235 17.08 -15.45 -6.95
CA SER A 235 17.32 -16.56 -6.03
C SER A 235 16.30 -17.69 -6.22
N PRO A 236 16.69 -18.96 -5.91
CA PRO A 236 15.77 -20.10 -5.94
C PRO A 236 14.59 -19.91 -5.02
N GLU A 237 14.81 -19.39 -3.80
CA GLU A 237 13.78 -19.16 -2.78
C GLU A 237 12.74 -18.15 -3.27
N PHE A 238 13.16 -17.06 -3.91
CA PHE A 238 12.27 -16.08 -4.53
C PHE A 238 11.44 -16.71 -5.64
N SER A 239 12.09 -17.50 -6.50
CA SER A 239 11.44 -18.20 -7.64
C SER A 239 10.39 -19.20 -7.16
N ASP A 240 10.63 -19.89 -6.05
CA ASP A 240 9.67 -20.84 -5.46
C ASP A 240 8.44 -20.12 -4.86
N LEU A 241 8.64 -19.01 -4.14
CA LEU A 241 7.55 -18.18 -3.64
C LEU A 241 6.71 -17.61 -4.80
N LYS A 242 7.37 -17.11 -5.85
CA LYS A 242 6.69 -16.59 -7.04
C LYS A 242 5.84 -17.66 -7.71
N ARG A 243 6.38 -18.87 -7.90
CA ARG A 243 5.65 -20.00 -8.50
C ARG A 243 4.41 -20.36 -7.69
N GLN A 244 4.53 -20.41 -6.35
CA GLN A 244 3.43 -20.71 -5.45
C GLN A 244 2.32 -19.67 -5.56
N ILE A 245 2.64 -18.38 -5.47
CA ILE A 245 1.64 -17.30 -5.52
C ILE A 245 1.00 -17.21 -6.90
N LEU A 246 1.78 -17.36 -7.98
CA LEU A 246 1.24 -17.36 -9.35
C LEU A 246 0.29 -18.55 -9.60
N ALA A 247 0.54 -19.72 -9.00
CA ALA A 247 -0.37 -20.86 -9.08
C ALA A 247 -1.74 -20.54 -8.43
N ASP A 248 -1.74 -19.89 -7.25
CA ASP A 248 -2.95 -19.46 -6.57
C ASP A 248 -3.73 -18.42 -7.39
N ILE A 249 -3.05 -17.42 -7.96
CA ILE A 249 -3.69 -16.38 -8.80
C ILE A 249 -4.25 -16.99 -10.08
N ARG A 250 -3.51 -17.91 -10.71
CA ARG A 250 -3.96 -18.60 -11.94
C ARG A 250 -5.23 -19.40 -11.69
N GLU A 251 -5.32 -20.12 -10.58
CA GLU A 251 -6.54 -20.85 -10.19
C GLU A 251 -7.73 -19.91 -10.10
N GLU A 252 -7.58 -18.75 -9.43
CA GLU A 252 -8.64 -17.74 -9.30
C GLU A 252 -9.01 -17.12 -10.66
N THR A 253 -8.02 -16.87 -11.53
CA THR A 253 -8.29 -16.36 -12.89
C THR A 253 -9.14 -17.35 -13.69
N LEU A 254 -8.83 -18.64 -13.64
CA LEU A 254 -9.61 -19.67 -14.33
C LEU A 254 -11.05 -19.78 -13.78
N LYS A 255 -11.24 -19.66 -12.46
CA LYS A 255 -12.60 -19.63 -11.86
C LYS A 255 -13.40 -18.44 -12.38
N VAL A 256 -12.80 -17.24 -12.43
CA VAL A 256 -13.47 -16.04 -12.94
C VAL A 256 -13.85 -16.19 -14.41
N MET A 257 -12.91 -16.68 -15.25
CA MET A 257 -13.19 -16.93 -16.68
C MET A 257 -14.33 -17.93 -16.90
N ALA A 258 -14.41 -18.97 -16.07
CA ALA A 258 -15.50 -19.95 -16.14
C ALA A 258 -16.87 -19.34 -15.75
N LEU A 259 -16.90 -18.36 -14.86
CA LEU A 259 -18.12 -17.64 -14.47
C LEU A 259 -18.56 -16.61 -15.52
N ASP A 260 -17.61 -15.98 -16.23
CA ASP A 260 -17.91 -14.97 -17.27
C ASP A 260 -18.26 -15.60 -18.63
N GLY A 261 -17.96 -16.88 -18.85
CA GLY A 261 -18.26 -17.64 -20.07
C GLY A 261 -19.52 -18.49 -20.01
N ALA A 262 -20.22 -18.51 -18.86
CA ALA A 262 -21.50 -19.18 -18.64
C ALA A 262 -22.66 -18.19 -18.64
#